data_87e6ed77612173f46023fb632aa9e1ee
#
_entry.id   87e6ed77612173f46023fb632aa9e1ee
#
_cell.length_a   1.000
_cell.length_b   1.000
_cell.length_c   1.000
_cell.angle_alpha   90.00
_cell.angle_beta   90.00
_cell.angle_gamma   90.00
#
_symmetry.space_group_name_H-M   'P 1'
#
loop_
_entity.id
_entity.type
_entity.pdbx_description
1 polymer ?
#
loop_
_entity_poly.entity_id
_entity_poly.type
_entity_poly.pdbx_seq_one_letter_code
_entity_poly.pdbx_strand_id
1 'polypeptide(L)'
;MHSTIVVFSAAVCVIGAQAVAAAPATEQAQLRVIRTFPADSPAVSQVHRWLLGQPAKMRPPATAAALGQVRTSCVMHASDPARRALLTRTDVAFPERGQTGDAVTIDSCAGDTRLHWTYRWDATSAQAGWQLQASELERVPDCTAAMAALPGAASQG
;
A
#
# COMPACT_ATOMS: atom_id res chain seq x y z
N MET A 1 -23.47 81.97 21.88
CA MET A 1 -22.83 80.72 22.38
C MET A 1 -23.75 79.56 22.00
N HIS A 2 -23.52 78.94 20.86
CA HIS A 2 -24.34 77.79 20.42
C HIS A 2 -23.48 76.53 20.51
N SER A 3 -23.83 75.57 21.36
CA SER A 3 -23.14 74.31 21.53
C SER A 3 -23.81 73.29 20.62
N THR A 4 -23.07 72.82 19.64
CA THR A 4 -23.51 71.75 18.71
C THR A 4 -23.06 70.40 19.27
N ILE A 5 -24.03 69.55 19.59
CA ILE A 5 -23.77 68.18 19.99
C ILE A 5 -23.77 67.30 18.76
N VAL A 6 -22.62 66.63 18.47
CA VAL A 6 -22.48 65.62 17.41
C VAL A 6 -22.68 64.28 18.02
N VAL A 7 -23.73 63.56 17.57
CA VAL A 7 -24.01 62.18 17.98
C VAL A 7 -23.33 61.24 16.98
N PHE A 8 -22.34 60.48 17.43
CA PHE A 8 -21.75 59.39 16.65
C PHE A 8 -22.56 58.10 16.80
N SER A 9 -23.23 57.67 15.76
CA SER A 9 -23.83 56.34 15.66
C SER A 9 -22.76 55.33 15.28
N ALA A 10 -22.43 54.42 16.20
CA ALA A 10 -21.56 53.28 15.95
C ALA A 10 -22.36 52.14 15.29
N ALA A 11 -22.10 51.88 14.03
CA ALA A 11 -22.64 50.72 13.35
C ALA A 11 -21.81 49.45 13.74
N VAL A 12 -22.44 48.55 14.49
CA VAL A 12 -21.85 47.25 14.82
C VAL A 12 -22.06 46.29 13.65
N CYS A 13 -20.99 46.03 12.89
CA CYS A 13 -20.99 44.95 11.90
C CYS A 13 -20.85 43.61 12.61
N VAL A 14 -21.94 42.87 12.74
CA VAL A 14 -21.92 41.47 13.18
C VAL A 14 -21.44 40.63 11.96
N ILE A 15 -20.16 40.26 11.98
CA ILE A 15 -19.60 39.30 11.02
C ILE A 15 -20.05 37.90 11.50
N GLY A 16 -21.09 37.36 10.88
CA GLY A 16 -21.51 35.99 11.07
C GLY A 16 -20.44 35.04 10.54
N ALA A 17 -19.65 34.44 11.40
CA ALA A 17 -18.78 33.32 11.04
C ALA A 17 -19.64 32.12 10.67
N GLN A 18 -19.84 31.89 9.39
CA GLN A 18 -20.41 30.64 8.92
C GLN A 18 -19.34 29.56 9.10
N ALA A 19 -19.54 28.70 10.10
CA ALA A 19 -18.78 27.46 10.22
C ALA A 19 -19.10 26.58 9.00
N VAL A 20 -18.19 26.54 8.04
CA VAL A 20 -18.22 25.54 6.98
C VAL A 20 -17.98 24.21 7.68
N ALA A 21 -19.06 23.43 7.88
CA ALA A 21 -18.95 22.07 8.35
C ALA A 21 -18.14 21.31 7.30
N ALA A 22 -16.89 20.97 7.64
CA ALA A 22 -16.08 20.07 6.83
C ALA A 22 -16.86 18.76 6.74
N ALA A 23 -17.24 18.37 5.50
CA ALA A 23 -17.84 17.08 5.27
C ALA A 23 -16.89 16.01 5.83
N PRO A 24 -17.38 14.99 6.56
CA PRO A 24 -16.54 13.93 7.07
C PRO A 24 -15.80 13.33 5.88
N ALA A 25 -14.47 13.35 5.92
CA ALA A 25 -13.64 12.66 4.95
C ALA A 25 -14.12 11.20 4.95
N THR A 26 -14.69 10.76 3.85
CA THR A 26 -15.13 9.38 3.68
C THR A 26 -13.89 8.51 3.88
N GLU A 27 -13.80 7.87 5.03
CA GLU A 27 -12.69 6.96 5.38
C GLU A 27 -12.72 5.85 4.34
N GLN A 28 -11.84 5.95 3.36
CA GLN A 28 -11.75 4.96 2.30
C GLN A 28 -11.29 3.66 2.95
N ALA A 29 -12.18 2.67 2.99
CA ALA A 29 -11.88 1.39 3.59
C ALA A 29 -10.67 0.77 2.88
N GLN A 30 -9.57 0.63 3.62
CA GLN A 30 -8.39 -0.07 3.14
C GLN A 30 -8.55 -1.56 3.38
N LEU A 31 -8.37 -2.35 2.34
CA LEU A 31 -8.30 -3.80 2.43
C LEU A 31 -6.83 -4.22 2.45
N ARG A 32 -6.44 -4.94 3.50
CA ARG A 32 -5.12 -5.57 3.59
C ARG A 32 -5.25 -7.07 3.40
N VAL A 33 -4.56 -7.60 2.40
CA VAL A 33 -4.52 -9.04 2.11
C VAL A 33 -3.09 -9.52 2.25
N ILE A 34 -2.86 -10.49 3.15
CA ILE A 34 -1.55 -11.10 3.37
C ILE A 34 -1.64 -12.56 2.95
N ARG A 35 -0.64 -13.04 2.22
CA ARG A 35 -0.55 -14.42 1.78
C ARG A 35 0.87 -14.93 1.89
N THR A 36 1.00 -16.19 2.27
CA THR A 36 2.29 -16.89 2.31
C THR A 36 2.23 -18.09 1.40
N PHE A 37 3.24 -18.27 0.57
CA PHE A 37 3.35 -19.34 -0.40
C PHE A 37 4.62 -20.14 -0.12
N PRO A 38 4.54 -21.46 0.04
CA PRO A 38 5.70 -22.32 0.12
C PRO A 38 6.49 -22.27 -1.20
N ALA A 39 7.77 -22.61 -1.16
CA ALA A 39 8.70 -22.48 -2.29
C ALA A 39 8.27 -23.24 -3.57
N ASP A 40 7.54 -24.32 -3.41
CA ASP A 40 7.03 -25.20 -4.49
C ASP A 40 5.66 -24.77 -5.03
N SER A 41 5.06 -23.71 -4.46
CA SER A 41 3.76 -23.20 -4.89
C SER A 41 3.83 -22.60 -6.30
N PRO A 42 2.87 -22.90 -7.19
CA PRO A 42 2.74 -22.23 -8.50
C PRO A 42 2.60 -20.71 -8.39
N ALA A 43 2.09 -20.22 -7.24
CA ALA A 43 1.96 -18.80 -6.95
C ALA A 43 3.34 -18.11 -6.91
N VAL A 44 4.42 -18.78 -6.50
CA VAL A 44 5.78 -18.23 -6.49
C VAL A 44 6.23 -17.85 -7.90
N SER A 45 5.88 -18.66 -8.91
CA SER A 45 6.16 -18.33 -10.32
C SER A 45 5.36 -17.09 -10.80
N GLN A 46 4.15 -16.89 -10.29
CA GLN A 46 3.35 -15.71 -10.61
C GLN A 46 3.96 -14.45 -9.96
N VAL A 47 4.37 -14.54 -8.68
CA VAL A 47 5.11 -13.47 -7.99
C VAL A 47 6.38 -13.10 -8.75
N HIS A 48 7.17 -14.08 -9.13
CA HIS A 48 8.42 -13.88 -9.87
C HIS A 48 8.17 -13.16 -11.20
N ARG A 49 7.18 -13.61 -11.98
CA ARG A 49 6.81 -12.96 -13.26
C ARG A 49 6.36 -11.52 -13.05
N TRP A 50 5.58 -11.26 -12.00
CA TRP A 50 5.15 -9.90 -11.66
C TRP A 50 6.36 -9.02 -11.32
N LEU A 51 7.29 -9.50 -10.48
CA LEU A 51 8.52 -8.77 -10.12
C LEU A 51 9.38 -8.43 -11.35
N LEU A 52 9.48 -9.35 -12.31
CA LEU A 52 10.23 -9.11 -13.55
C LEU A 52 9.64 -7.99 -14.41
N GLY A 53 8.33 -7.74 -14.29
CA GLY A 53 7.62 -6.67 -14.99
C GLY A 53 7.69 -5.31 -14.31
N GLN A 54 8.23 -5.23 -13.08
CA GLN A 54 8.26 -3.99 -12.32
C GLN A 54 9.61 -3.27 -12.40
N PRO A 55 9.64 -1.93 -12.23
CA PRO A 55 10.89 -1.21 -12.01
C PRO A 55 11.62 -1.78 -10.80
N ALA A 56 12.89 -2.12 -10.93
CA ALA A 56 13.65 -2.69 -9.83
C ALA A 56 15.07 -2.12 -9.80
N LYS A 57 15.49 -1.60 -8.63
CA LYS A 57 16.90 -1.32 -8.35
C LYS A 57 17.65 -2.62 -8.02
N MET A 58 16.99 -3.52 -7.32
CA MET A 58 17.46 -4.88 -7.04
C MET A 58 16.65 -5.85 -7.88
N ARG A 59 17.31 -6.49 -8.84
CA ARG A 59 16.66 -7.48 -9.72
C ARG A 59 16.22 -8.69 -8.90
N PRO A 60 15.02 -9.23 -9.18
CA PRO A 60 14.63 -10.51 -8.62
C PRO A 60 15.61 -11.61 -9.07
N PRO A 61 15.71 -12.73 -8.34
CA PRO A 61 16.51 -13.87 -8.72
C PRO A 61 16.20 -14.34 -10.16
N ALA A 62 17.15 -15.00 -10.80
CA ALA A 62 16.99 -15.45 -12.19
C ALA A 62 15.84 -16.45 -12.37
N THR A 63 15.49 -17.22 -11.35
CA THR A 63 14.43 -18.23 -11.38
C THR A 63 13.45 -18.05 -10.23
N ALA A 64 12.21 -18.48 -10.45
CA ALA A 64 11.18 -18.47 -9.41
C ALA A 64 11.58 -19.32 -8.19
N ALA A 65 12.21 -20.47 -8.41
CA ALA A 65 12.66 -21.34 -7.32
C ALA A 65 13.66 -20.67 -6.37
N ALA A 66 14.47 -19.74 -6.87
CA ALA A 66 15.43 -19.00 -6.07
C ALA A 66 14.79 -17.92 -5.17
N LEU A 67 13.48 -17.65 -5.31
CA LEU A 67 12.74 -16.86 -4.34
C LEU A 67 12.48 -17.64 -3.03
N GLY A 68 12.42 -18.97 -3.09
CA GLY A 68 12.08 -19.79 -1.95
C GLY A 68 10.66 -19.56 -1.46
N GLN A 69 10.47 -19.51 -0.14
CA GLN A 69 9.19 -19.14 0.46
C GLN A 69 8.90 -17.65 0.20
N VAL A 70 7.67 -17.36 -0.20
CA VAL A 70 7.27 -15.98 -0.51
C VAL A 70 6.08 -15.57 0.34
N ARG A 71 6.13 -14.35 0.86
CA ARG A 71 5.01 -13.69 1.51
C ARG A 71 4.70 -12.40 0.79
N THR A 72 3.41 -12.16 0.57
CA THR A 72 2.92 -10.94 -0.06
C THR A 72 1.96 -10.22 0.87
N SER A 73 2.02 -8.90 0.88
CA SER A 73 1.05 -8.03 1.55
C SER A 73 0.59 -6.97 0.57
N CYS A 74 -0.70 -6.99 0.24
CA CYS A 74 -1.33 -5.98 -0.60
C CYS A 74 -2.22 -5.10 0.27
N VAL A 75 -1.97 -3.80 0.27
CA VAL A 75 -2.83 -2.78 0.88
C VAL A 75 -3.50 -2.02 -0.24
N MET A 76 -4.81 -2.12 -0.35
CA MET A 76 -5.57 -1.60 -1.49
C MET A 76 -6.76 -0.77 -1.02
N HIS A 77 -7.03 0.32 -1.70
CA HIS A 77 -8.23 1.11 -1.49
C HIS A 77 -9.40 0.41 -2.17
N ALA A 78 -10.32 -0.11 -1.37
CA ALA A 78 -11.44 -0.93 -1.84
C ALA A 78 -12.76 -0.15 -1.79
N SER A 79 -12.84 0.95 -2.54
CA SER A 79 -14.10 1.67 -2.75
C SER A 79 -15.07 0.91 -3.67
N ASP A 80 -14.53 0.02 -4.52
CA ASP A 80 -15.29 -0.77 -5.48
C ASP A 80 -15.45 -2.23 -5.01
N PRO A 81 -16.70 -2.75 -4.89
CA PRO A 81 -16.97 -4.14 -4.53
C PRO A 81 -16.34 -5.16 -5.48
N ALA A 82 -16.29 -4.89 -6.78
CA ALA A 82 -15.69 -5.78 -7.77
C ALA A 82 -14.19 -5.91 -7.56
N ARG A 83 -13.52 -4.80 -7.24
CA ARG A 83 -12.10 -4.79 -6.89
C ARG A 83 -11.83 -5.55 -5.59
N ARG A 84 -12.71 -5.41 -4.58
CA ARG A 84 -12.62 -6.18 -3.33
C ARG A 84 -12.73 -7.67 -3.59
N ALA A 85 -13.71 -8.10 -4.39
CA ALA A 85 -13.88 -9.49 -4.77
C ALA A 85 -12.65 -10.06 -5.49
N LEU A 86 -12.02 -9.28 -6.39
CA LEU A 86 -10.81 -9.68 -7.09
C LEU A 86 -9.65 -9.93 -6.12
N LEU A 87 -9.48 -9.08 -5.11
CA LEU A 87 -8.40 -9.16 -4.14
C LEU A 87 -8.56 -10.30 -3.13
N THR A 88 -9.79 -10.77 -2.91
CA THR A 88 -10.09 -11.88 -1.99
C THR A 88 -10.02 -13.25 -2.65
N ARG A 89 -9.89 -13.33 -3.99
CA ARG A 89 -9.70 -14.62 -4.68
C ARG A 89 -8.37 -15.25 -4.30
N THR A 90 -8.37 -16.56 -4.14
CA THR A 90 -7.20 -17.34 -3.72
C THR A 90 -6.16 -17.56 -4.83
N ASP A 91 -6.57 -17.45 -6.08
CA ASP A 91 -5.76 -17.66 -7.30
C ASP A 91 -5.07 -16.36 -7.76
N VAL A 92 -4.42 -15.68 -6.88
CA VAL A 92 -3.99 -14.29 -7.05
C VAL A 92 -3.10 -14.01 -8.22
N ALA A 93 -3.69 -13.30 -9.13
CA ALA A 93 -2.93 -12.34 -9.91
C ALA A 93 -2.63 -11.10 -9.04
N PHE A 94 -1.38 -10.68 -8.96
CA PHE A 94 -1.06 -9.34 -8.47
C PHE A 94 -1.83 -8.31 -9.29
N PRO A 95 -2.28 -7.23 -8.69
CA PRO A 95 -3.02 -6.22 -9.43
C PRO A 95 -2.08 -5.60 -10.49
N GLU A 96 -2.47 -5.71 -11.74
CA GLU A 96 -1.76 -5.04 -12.84
C GLU A 96 -1.85 -3.52 -12.71
N ARG A 97 -2.97 -3.04 -12.16
CA ARG A 97 -3.24 -1.62 -11.94
C ARG A 97 -3.62 -1.35 -10.50
N GLY A 98 -3.15 -0.21 -9.99
CA GLY A 98 -3.44 0.30 -8.66
C GLY A 98 -4.29 1.56 -8.68
N GLN A 99 -4.52 2.11 -7.50
CA GLN A 99 -4.97 3.47 -7.25
C GLN A 99 -3.93 4.16 -6.36
N THR A 100 -3.87 5.48 -6.40
CA THR A 100 -2.96 6.24 -5.53
C THR A 100 -3.12 5.81 -4.07
N GLY A 101 -2.01 5.43 -3.44
CA GLY A 101 -1.98 4.92 -2.07
C GLY A 101 -1.99 3.40 -1.94
N ASP A 102 -2.28 2.66 -3.02
CA ASP A 102 -2.12 1.21 -3.02
C ASP A 102 -0.65 0.82 -2.85
N ALA A 103 -0.41 -0.24 -2.11
CA ALA A 103 0.94 -0.77 -1.88
C ALA A 103 0.98 -2.29 -1.98
N VAL A 104 2.08 -2.79 -2.51
CA VAL A 104 2.41 -4.22 -2.57
C VAL A 104 3.78 -4.40 -1.92
N THR A 105 3.83 -5.28 -0.94
CA THR A 105 5.08 -5.71 -0.29
C THR A 105 5.28 -7.18 -0.58
N ILE A 106 6.50 -7.55 -0.97
CA ILE A 106 6.91 -8.92 -1.25
C ILE A 106 8.15 -9.21 -0.43
N ASP A 107 8.05 -10.22 0.43
CA ASP A 107 9.18 -10.83 1.11
C ASP A 107 9.42 -12.21 0.53
N SER A 108 10.65 -12.55 0.23
CA SER A 108 11.07 -13.88 -0.18
C SER A 108 12.25 -14.34 0.64
N CYS A 109 12.33 -15.63 0.89
CA CYS A 109 13.43 -16.19 1.66
C CYS A 109 13.84 -17.56 1.14
N ALA A 110 15.12 -17.68 0.79
CA ALA A 110 15.73 -18.92 0.30
C ALA A 110 17.12 -19.10 0.92
N GLY A 111 17.39 -20.27 1.49
CA GLY A 111 18.65 -20.56 2.18
C GLY A 111 18.86 -19.62 3.37
N ASP A 112 19.88 -18.78 3.28
CA ASP A 112 20.26 -17.77 4.28
C ASP A 112 19.95 -16.33 3.84
N THR A 113 19.19 -16.17 2.77
CA THR A 113 18.98 -14.86 2.14
C THR A 113 17.51 -14.51 2.11
N ARG A 114 17.19 -13.37 2.70
CA ARG A 114 15.88 -12.72 2.60
C ARG A 114 15.97 -11.55 1.65
N LEU A 115 14.99 -11.44 0.76
CA LEU A 115 14.80 -10.32 -0.14
C LEU A 115 13.47 -9.65 0.16
N HIS A 116 13.45 -8.33 0.12
CA HIS A 116 12.28 -7.51 0.39
C HIS A 116 12.11 -6.48 -0.71
N TRP A 117 10.85 -6.30 -1.18
CA TRP A 117 10.47 -5.24 -2.11
C TRP A 117 9.17 -4.60 -1.64
N THR A 118 9.12 -3.27 -1.69
CA THR A 118 7.89 -2.50 -1.48
C THR A 118 7.63 -1.63 -2.70
N TYR A 119 6.45 -1.78 -3.25
CA TYR A 119 5.95 -0.98 -4.36
C TYR A 119 4.73 -0.16 -3.93
N ARG A 120 4.59 1.03 -4.51
CA ARG A 120 3.41 1.87 -4.35
C ARG A 120 2.92 2.30 -5.73
N TRP A 121 1.61 2.33 -5.89
CA TRP A 121 1.02 2.82 -7.13
C TRP A 121 1.11 4.34 -7.19
N ASP A 122 1.62 4.86 -8.29
CA ASP A 122 1.62 6.28 -8.64
C ASP A 122 0.75 6.48 -9.88
N ALA A 123 -0.36 7.23 -9.70
CA ALA A 123 -1.26 7.60 -10.79
C ALA A 123 -0.91 8.97 -11.39
N THR A 124 0.02 9.72 -10.78
CA THR A 124 0.32 11.10 -11.14
C THR A 124 1.51 11.25 -12.09
N SER A 125 2.35 10.22 -12.20
CA SER A 125 3.47 10.21 -13.12
C SER A 125 2.99 10.06 -14.56
N ALA A 126 3.77 10.58 -15.52
CA ALA A 126 3.52 10.41 -16.96
C ALA A 126 3.43 8.92 -17.38
N GLN A 127 3.91 8.02 -16.54
CA GLN A 127 3.81 6.57 -16.65
C GLN A 127 3.16 6.04 -15.38
N ALA A 128 1.82 6.17 -15.29
CA ALA A 128 1.08 5.59 -14.17
C ALA A 128 1.45 4.12 -13.99
N GLY A 129 1.86 3.74 -12.77
CA GLY A 129 2.35 2.38 -12.54
C GLY A 129 2.86 2.14 -11.12
N TRP A 130 3.30 0.92 -10.88
CA TRP A 130 3.96 0.53 -9.64
C TRP A 130 5.37 1.12 -9.59
N GLN A 131 5.65 1.89 -8.54
CA GLN A 131 6.94 2.51 -8.28
C GLN A 131 7.62 1.81 -7.11
N LEU A 132 8.88 1.39 -7.31
CA LEU A 132 9.68 0.82 -6.24
C LEU A 132 9.98 1.88 -5.17
N GLN A 133 9.57 1.61 -3.93
CA GLN A 133 9.83 2.46 -2.77
C GLN A 133 11.05 1.98 -1.99
N ALA A 134 11.14 0.67 -1.77
CA ALA A 134 12.24 0.04 -1.06
C ALA A 134 12.59 -1.32 -1.65
N SER A 135 13.87 -1.67 -1.60
CA SER A 135 14.35 -3.02 -1.85
C SER A 135 15.56 -3.31 -0.95
N GLU A 136 15.52 -4.44 -0.27
CA GLU A 136 16.52 -4.82 0.72
C GLU A 136 16.92 -6.28 0.52
N LEU A 137 18.19 -6.57 0.78
CA LEU A 137 18.74 -7.92 0.87
C LEU A 137 19.36 -8.08 2.25
N GLU A 138 18.94 -9.10 2.96
CA GLU A 138 19.38 -9.39 4.33
C GLU A 138 19.87 -10.84 4.40
N ARG A 139 20.95 -11.07 5.17
CA ARG A 139 21.38 -12.40 5.56
C ARG A 139 20.69 -12.79 6.84
N VAL A 140 20.00 -13.92 6.79
CA VAL A 140 19.22 -14.45 7.92
C VAL A 140 19.71 -15.87 8.25
N PRO A 141 19.82 -16.21 9.54
CA PRO A 141 20.25 -17.56 9.93
C PRO A 141 19.20 -18.63 9.64
N ASP A 142 17.92 -18.24 9.62
CA ASP A 142 16.78 -19.14 9.39
C ASP A 142 15.65 -18.39 8.70
N CYS A 143 15.32 -18.85 7.49
CA CYS A 143 14.21 -18.29 6.71
C CYS A 143 12.85 -18.48 7.37
N THR A 144 12.62 -19.61 8.02
CA THR A 144 11.33 -19.89 8.68
C THR A 144 11.07 -18.91 9.80
N ALA A 145 12.08 -18.71 10.66
CA ALA A 145 12.00 -17.73 11.75
C ALA A 145 11.88 -16.30 11.23
N ALA A 146 12.66 -15.93 10.21
CA ALA A 146 12.61 -14.59 9.62
C ALA A 146 11.25 -14.27 9.00
N MET A 147 10.64 -15.22 8.28
CA MET A 147 9.32 -15.06 7.68
C MET A 147 8.18 -15.03 8.72
N ALA A 148 8.31 -15.79 9.81
CA ALA A 148 7.35 -15.79 10.92
C ALA A 148 7.36 -14.49 11.73
N ALA A 149 8.50 -13.82 11.84
CA ALA A 149 8.66 -12.54 12.53
C ALA A 149 8.02 -11.35 11.82
N LEU A 150 7.61 -11.51 10.56
CA LEU A 150 7.00 -10.43 9.80
C LEU A 150 5.64 -10.02 10.36
N PRO A 151 5.30 -8.70 10.41
CA PRO A 151 4.03 -8.21 10.94
C PRO A 151 2.82 -8.83 10.22
N GLY A 152 1.85 -9.32 10.99
CA GLY A 152 0.63 -9.96 10.46
C GLY A 152 0.78 -11.45 10.14
N ALA A 153 1.81 -12.14 10.66
CA ALA A 153 1.94 -13.59 10.64
C ALA A 153 1.01 -14.30 11.63
N ALA A 154 0.11 -13.59 12.32
CA ALA A 154 -0.84 -14.19 13.25
C ALA A 154 -1.73 -15.17 12.50
N SER A 155 -1.50 -16.43 12.80
CA SER A 155 -2.34 -17.63 12.74
C SER A 155 -3.62 -17.53 11.91
N GLN A 156 -3.60 -18.12 10.74
CA GLN A 156 -4.80 -18.78 10.23
C GLN A 156 -4.81 -20.17 10.88
N GLY A 157 -5.49 -20.27 12.03
CA GLY A 157 -5.90 -21.52 12.66
C GLY A 157 -7.20 -21.99 12.07
#